data_f5e72905f2d43c06ad4825ba643f7b0c
#
_entry.id   f5e72905f2d43c06ad4825ba643f7b0c
#
_cell.length_a   1.000
_cell.length_b   1.000
_cell.length_c   1.000
_cell.angle_alpha   90.00
_cell.angle_beta   90.00
_cell.angle_gamma   90.00
#
_symmetry.space_group_name_H-M   'P 1'
#
loop_
_entity.id
_entity.type
_entity.pdbx_description
1 polymer ?
#
loop_
_entity_poly.entity_id
_entity_poly.type
_entity_poly.pdbx_seq_one_letter_code
_entity_poly.pdbx_strand_id
1 'polypeptide(L)'
;MKKTLLGILILGAFAGCGNKEETKQETAVKAPMTLEEITTAAKSEGEVNSVGMPDAWANWVGTWKDINTKYGLKHVDTDMSSAEEIAKFKAEKENATADIGDIGYEFGTVAAAQGVTQAYKPTTWEEIPEWAKDKDGHWVIGYTGTIAFIVNKELVKDIPTSWKELGESSAKVTVGAVGIASQATNSVLAAAFALGGDEGNIMPAINYFGKMAEDGRLLLNDPMIANLEKGEVEVGLVWDFNGLNYRDQIDRDKFEVLIPSDGSLTSGYATIINKYAKHPNAAKLTREFILSDEGQINLAEGYAKPIRTNVVLPEDVKAKLLPNEQYKNARPVKDFEAWKKTSENIGELWQEEVIYKVNK
;
A
#
# COMPACT_ATOMS: atom_id res chain seq x y z
N MET A 1 74.42 20.41 -33.06
CA MET A 1 74.99 20.72 -34.39
C MET A 1 73.86 20.71 -35.40
N LYS A 2 73.79 21.88 -36.15
CA LYS A 2 73.06 22.13 -37.43
C LYS A 2 71.51 22.04 -37.35
N LYS A 3 70.70 23.13 -37.21
CA LYS A 3 70.47 24.26 -38.15
C LYS A 3 70.02 23.80 -39.56
N THR A 4 68.72 24.17 -39.91
CA THR A 4 68.31 25.08 -40.99
C THR A 4 66.82 24.99 -41.15
N LEU A 5 65.98 25.94 -40.88
CA LEU A 5 65.56 27.22 -41.50
C LEU A 5 64.84 27.06 -42.86
N LEU A 6 63.64 27.61 -42.87
CA LEU A 6 63.03 28.50 -43.84
C LEU A 6 62.02 27.93 -44.85
N GLY A 7 60.90 28.56 -44.89
CA GLY A 7 59.95 28.58 -46.01
C GLY A 7 58.58 29.15 -45.66
N ILE A 8 58.48 30.48 -45.59
CA ILE A 8 57.22 31.23 -45.55
C ILE A 8 56.61 31.25 -46.95
N LEU A 9 55.32 30.96 -47.09
CA LEU A 9 54.51 31.58 -48.15
C LEU A 9 53.10 31.78 -47.67
N ILE A 10 52.72 33.06 -47.60
CA ILE A 10 51.44 33.66 -47.36
C ILE A 10 50.71 33.75 -48.71
N LEU A 11 49.42 33.45 -48.78
CA LEU A 11 48.34 33.96 -49.60
C LEU A 11 47.13 33.10 -49.34
N GLY A 12 45.95 33.53 -49.05
CA GLY A 12 45.17 34.72 -49.24
C GLY A 12 43.74 34.35 -48.87
N ALA A 13 43.04 35.27 -48.26
CA ALA A 13 41.68 35.20 -47.74
C ALA A 13 40.64 34.79 -48.81
N PHE A 14 39.65 34.04 -48.38
CA PHE A 14 38.24 34.28 -48.76
C PHE A 14 37.31 33.90 -47.60
N ALA A 15 36.62 34.91 -47.11
CA ALA A 15 35.53 34.77 -46.16
C ALA A 15 34.33 34.07 -46.82
N GLY A 16 33.87 33.00 -46.21
CA GLY A 16 32.59 32.38 -46.48
C GLY A 16 31.85 32.20 -45.17
N CYS A 17 31.00 33.17 -44.82
CA CYS A 17 29.97 33.00 -43.78
C CYS A 17 29.00 31.91 -44.22
N GLY A 18 29.15 30.72 -43.72
CA GLY A 18 28.13 29.66 -43.76
C GLY A 18 27.54 29.52 -42.38
N ASN A 19 26.36 30.12 -42.16
CA ASN A 19 25.52 29.84 -41.03
C ASN A 19 25.23 28.33 -41.04
N LYS A 20 25.85 27.57 -40.15
CA LYS A 20 25.34 26.26 -39.75
C LYS A 20 24.15 26.54 -38.81
N GLU A 21 22.95 26.49 -39.37
CA GLU A 21 21.77 26.24 -38.58
C GLU A 21 21.96 24.89 -37.90
N GLU A 22 22.27 24.90 -36.61
CA GLU A 22 22.06 23.77 -35.74
C GLU A 22 20.56 23.49 -35.72
N THR A 23 20.11 22.55 -36.54
CA THR A 23 18.80 21.92 -36.40
C THR A 23 18.80 21.26 -35.04
N LYS A 24 18.23 21.95 -34.04
CA LYS A 24 17.75 21.32 -32.81
C LYS A 24 16.76 20.24 -33.26
N GLN A 25 17.21 19.00 -33.25
CA GLN A 25 16.31 17.86 -33.28
C GLN A 25 15.45 17.98 -32.01
N GLU A 26 14.25 18.57 -32.16
CA GLU A 26 13.18 18.39 -31.18
C GLU A 26 12.95 16.90 -31.08
N THR A 27 13.40 16.31 -29.99
CA THR A 27 13.00 14.96 -29.60
C THR A 27 11.48 15.02 -29.46
N ALA A 28 10.76 14.57 -30.46
CA ALA A 28 9.31 14.45 -30.43
C ALA A 28 8.98 13.61 -29.18
N VAL A 29 8.34 14.25 -28.20
CA VAL A 29 7.81 13.56 -27.04
C VAL A 29 6.78 12.55 -27.58
N LYS A 30 7.13 11.28 -27.52
CA LYS A 30 6.26 10.20 -28.00
C LYS A 30 4.96 10.29 -27.22
N ALA A 31 3.84 10.37 -27.94
CA ALA A 31 2.52 10.38 -27.31
C ALA A 31 2.36 9.19 -26.33
N PRO A 32 1.65 9.36 -25.22
CA PRO A 32 1.38 8.24 -24.31
C PRO A 32 0.70 7.09 -25.08
N MET A 33 1.07 5.87 -24.75
CA MET A 33 0.44 4.67 -25.32
C MET A 33 -1.05 4.63 -24.94
N THR A 34 -1.87 4.23 -25.89
CA THR A 34 -3.30 3.94 -25.67
C THR A 34 -3.44 2.64 -24.84
N LEU A 35 -4.59 2.42 -24.22
CA LEU A 35 -4.87 1.18 -23.50
C LEU A 35 -4.79 -0.06 -24.41
N GLU A 36 -5.16 0.06 -25.68
CA GLU A 36 -5.05 -1.03 -26.66
C GLU A 36 -3.59 -1.39 -26.95
N GLU A 37 -2.73 -0.37 -27.13
CA GLU A 37 -1.29 -0.57 -27.31
C GLU A 37 -0.62 -1.19 -26.07
N ILE A 38 -1.01 -0.73 -24.86
CA ILE A 38 -0.55 -1.30 -23.59
C ILE A 38 -1.00 -2.76 -23.48
N THR A 39 -2.26 -3.05 -23.79
CA THR A 39 -2.81 -4.41 -23.74
C THR A 39 -2.07 -5.35 -24.69
N THR A 40 -1.79 -4.88 -25.92
CA THR A 40 -1.06 -5.67 -26.91
C THR A 40 0.37 -5.94 -26.46
N ALA A 41 1.06 -4.92 -25.94
CA ALA A 41 2.42 -5.04 -25.42
C ALA A 41 2.48 -5.96 -24.19
N ALA A 42 1.55 -5.82 -23.23
CA ALA A 42 1.45 -6.67 -22.05
C ALA A 42 1.25 -8.14 -22.41
N LYS A 43 0.37 -8.44 -23.38
CA LYS A 43 0.19 -9.83 -23.87
C LYS A 43 1.47 -10.38 -24.49
N SER A 44 2.30 -9.54 -25.12
CA SER A 44 3.58 -9.95 -25.65
C SER A 44 4.64 -10.16 -24.56
N GLU A 45 4.55 -9.44 -23.44
CA GLU A 45 5.38 -9.64 -22.24
C GLU A 45 5.00 -10.96 -21.55
N GLY A 46 3.72 -11.35 -21.54
CA GLY A 46 3.21 -12.67 -21.18
C GLY A 46 3.17 -12.99 -19.68
N GLU A 47 3.75 -12.14 -18.83
CA GLU A 47 3.72 -12.31 -17.38
C GLU A 47 3.78 -10.97 -16.65
N VAL A 48 3.41 -10.99 -15.36
CA VAL A 48 3.58 -9.89 -14.41
C VAL A 48 3.91 -10.47 -13.05
N ASN A 49 4.95 -9.97 -12.40
CA ASN A 49 5.36 -10.41 -11.08
C ASN A 49 5.10 -9.33 -10.06
N SER A 50 4.43 -9.67 -8.96
CA SER A 50 4.08 -8.72 -7.91
C SER A 50 4.82 -8.96 -6.61
N VAL A 51 4.75 -7.96 -5.74
CA VAL A 51 5.13 -8.03 -4.34
C VAL A 51 4.02 -7.44 -3.49
N GLY A 52 3.77 -8.01 -2.30
CA GLY A 52 2.78 -7.51 -1.35
C GLY A 52 1.32 -7.70 -1.77
N MET A 53 1.05 -8.61 -2.71
CA MET A 53 -0.30 -8.92 -3.23
C MET A 53 -0.68 -10.39 -2.99
N PRO A 54 -0.59 -10.89 -1.74
CA PRO A 54 -0.82 -12.31 -1.45
C PRO A 54 -2.28 -12.72 -1.65
N ASP A 55 -2.49 -13.95 -2.06
CA ASP A 55 -3.82 -14.53 -2.37
C ASP A 55 -4.87 -14.31 -1.27
N ALA A 56 -4.44 -14.32 -0.01
CA ALA A 56 -5.32 -14.18 1.15
C ALA A 56 -5.81 -12.74 1.43
N TRP A 57 -5.30 -11.73 0.71
CA TRP A 57 -5.66 -10.33 0.91
C TRP A 57 -6.56 -9.82 -0.20
N ALA A 58 -7.64 -9.11 0.16
CA ALA A 58 -8.49 -8.36 -0.76
C ALA A 58 -8.85 -9.12 -2.06
N ASN A 59 -8.95 -10.45 -2.00
CA ASN A 59 -9.19 -11.33 -3.15
C ASN A 59 -8.16 -11.19 -4.29
N TRP A 60 -6.87 -10.99 -3.96
CA TRP A 60 -5.83 -10.96 -5.00
C TRP A 60 -5.83 -12.23 -5.85
N VAL A 61 -6.13 -13.39 -5.26
CA VAL A 61 -6.28 -14.66 -6.02
C VAL A 61 -7.30 -14.55 -7.15
N GLY A 62 -8.44 -13.89 -6.91
CA GLY A 62 -9.46 -13.61 -7.93
C GLY A 62 -8.95 -12.63 -8.99
N THR A 63 -8.31 -11.54 -8.57
CA THR A 63 -7.71 -10.54 -9.48
C THR A 63 -6.72 -11.19 -10.44
N TRP A 64 -5.80 -12.01 -9.94
CA TRP A 64 -4.80 -12.68 -10.79
C TRP A 64 -5.42 -13.72 -11.72
N LYS A 65 -6.43 -14.44 -11.25
CA LYS A 65 -7.19 -15.38 -12.09
C LYS A 65 -7.86 -14.66 -13.27
N ASP A 66 -8.48 -13.51 -13.02
CA ASP A 66 -9.18 -12.74 -14.04
C ASP A 66 -8.20 -12.10 -15.03
N ILE A 67 -7.09 -11.54 -14.55
CA ILE A 67 -6.01 -11.02 -15.39
C ILE A 67 -5.44 -12.12 -16.30
N ASN A 68 -5.21 -13.31 -15.75
CA ASN A 68 -4.73 -14.45 -16.55
C ASN A 68 -5.78 -14.88 -17.60
N THR A 69 -7.04 -15.00 -17.20
CA THR A 69 -8.12 -15.40 -18.11
C THR A 69 -8.34 -14.41 -19.25
N LYS A 70 -8.30 -13.12 -18.94
CA LYS A 70 -8.64 -12.04 -19.88
C LYS A 70 -7.47 -11.65 -20.79
N TYR A 71 -6.28 -11.67 -20.24
CA TYR A 71 -5.08 -11.16 -20.93
C TYR A 71 -4.00 -12.20 -21.18
N GLY A 72 -4.09 -13.39 -20.59
CA GLY A 72 -3.11 -14.45 -20.73
C GLY A 72 -1.81 -14.22 -19.94
N LEU A 73 -1.81 -13.29 -18.97
CA LEU A 73 -0.64 -12.99 -18.17
C LEU A 73 -0.45 -14.04 -17.08
N LYS A 74 0.71 -14.66 -17.05
CA LYS A 74 1.13 -15.48 -15.90
C LYS A 74 1.49 -14.57 -14.74
N HIS A 75 1.36 -15.05 -13.51
CA HIS A 75 1.61 -14.27 -12.33
C HIS A 75 2.32 -15.08 -11.24
N VAL A 76 3.23 -14.40 -10.52
CA VAL A 76 3.84 -14.87 -9.28
C VAL A 76 3.89 -13.68 -8.31
N ASP A 77 3.43 -13.90 -7.06
CA ASP A 77 3.59 -12.94 -5.97
C ASP A 77 4.69 -13.36 -5.01
N THR A 78 5.32 -12.37 -4.39
CA THR A 78 6.17 -12.57 -3.21
C THR A 78 5.64 -11.69 -2.10
N ASP A 79 5.03 -12.30 -1.10
CA ASP A 79 4.49 -11.56 0.05
C ASP A 79 5.61 -10.90 0.85
N MET A 80 5.46 -9.60 1.10
CA MET A 80 6.39 -8.80 1.91
C MET A 80 5.73 -7.51 2.40
N SER A 81 6.34 -6.89 3.41
CA SER A 81 5.87 -5.60 3.93
C SER A 81 6.19 -4.44 2.99
N SER A 82 5.43 -3.35 3.10
CA SER A 82 5.60 -2.15 2.27
C SER A 82 7.02 -1.57 2.27
N ALA A 83 7.71 -1.62 3.41
CA ALA A 83 9.09 -1.16 3.51
C ALA A 83 10.06 -2.09 2.76
N GLU A 84 9.84 -3.40 2.82
CA GLU A 84 10.64 -4.41 2.12
C GLU A 84 10.47 -4.32 0.61
N GLU A 85 9.24 -4.06 0.13
CA GLU A 85 8.97 -3.85 -1.30
C GLU A 85 9.79 -2.70 -1.88
N ILE A 86 9.79 -1.55 -1.21
CA ILE A 86 10.57 -0.37 -1.61
C ILE A 86 12.07 -0.68 -1.58
N ALA A 87 12.53 -1.35 -0.52
CA ALA A 87 13.93 -1.76 -0.40
C ALA A 87 14.35 -2.72 -1.50
N LYS A 88 13.49 -3.68 -1.85
CA LYS A 88 13.68 -4.62 -2.96
C LYS A 88 13.81 -3.89 -4.30
N PHE A 89 12.87 -3.01 -4.65
CA PHE A 89 12.93 -2.23 -5.90
C PHE A 89 14.22 -1.42 -6.00
N LYS A 90 14.64 -0.82 -4.88
CA LYS A 90 15.87 -0.03 -4.79
C LYS A 90 17.15 -0.87 -4.93
N ALA A 91 17.15 -2.06 -4.36
CA ALA A 91 18.32 -2.94 -4.36
C ALA A 91 18.51 -3.66 -5.69
N GLU A 92 17.44 -4.15 -6.29
CA GLU A 92 17.50 -4.97 -7.51
C GLU A 92 17.75 -4.16 -8.78
N LYS A 93 17.17 -2.97 -8.90
CA LYS A 93 17.32 -2.09 -10.09
C LYS A 93 17.15 -2.89 -11.40
N GLU A 94 18.14 -2.84 -12.27
CA GLU A 94 18.14 -3.51 -13.59
C GLU A 94 17.97 -5.04 -13.48
N ASN A 95 18.14 -5.61 -12.30
CA ASN A 95 17.90 -7.04 -12.02
C ASN A 95 16.52 -7.29 -11.42
N ALA A 96 15.58 -6.36 -11.58
CA ALA A 96 14.25 -6.45 -11.02
C ALA A 96 13.60 -7.82 -11.26
N THR A 97 13.00 -8.36 -10.20
CA THR A 97 12.25 -9.62 -10.20
C THR A 97 10.76 -9.39 -9.96
N ALA A 98 10.36 -8.14 -9.67
CA ALA A 98 8.97 -7.74 -9.52
C ALA A 98 8.68 -6.49 -10.38
N ASP A 99 7.47 -6.43 -10.93
CA ASP A 99 7.01 -5.40 -11.86
C ASP A 99 6.07 -4.39 -11.18
N ILE A 100 5.29 -4.84 -10.20
CA ILE A 100 4.28 -4.06 -9.49
C ILE A 100 4.27 -4.44 -8.01
N GLY A 101 3.92 -3.49 -7.13
CA GLY A 101 3.77 -3.70 -5.69
C GLY A 101 2.51 -3.06 -5.15
N ASP A 102 2.12 -3.46 -3.92
CA ASP A 102 0.93 -2.97 -3.19
C ASP A 102 1.30 -2.51 -1.79
N ILE A 103 1.65 -1.25 -1.66
CA ILE A 103 2.17 -0.64 -0.43
C ILE A 103 1.11 0.18 0.30
N GLY A 104 1.21 0.24 1.62
CA GLY A 104 0.38 1.15 2.42
C GLY A 104 0.52 2.60 1.96
N TYR A 105 -0.56 3.35 2.08
CA TYR A 105 -0.68 4.75 1.62
C TYR A 105 0.50 5.64 2.06
N GLU A 106 0.93 5.51 3.31
CA GLU A 106 2.04 6.26 3.89
C GLU A 106 3.38 6.02 3.19
N PHE A 107 3.55 4.87 2.55
CA PHE A 107 4.76 4.50 1.82
C PHE A 107 4.77 5.02 0.37
N GLY A 108 3.65 5.47 -0.18
CA GLY A 108 3.54 5.92 -1.57
C GLY A 108 4.49 7.07 -1.90
N THR A 109 4.51 8.11 -1.06
CA THR A 109 5.41 9.25 -1.22
C THR A 109 6.88 8.87 -0.99
N VAL A 110 7.14 7.91 -0.10
CA VAL A 110 8.50 7.39 0.16
C VAL A 110 9.03 6.69 -1.09
N ALA A 111 8.24 5.82 -1.71
CA ALA A 111 8.61 5.12 -2.94
C ALA A 111 8.89 6.09 -4.09
N ALA A 112 8.02 7.10 -4.29
CA ALA A 112 8.20 8.14 -5.29
C ALA A 112 9.46 8.96 -5.05
N ALA A 113 9.69 9.42 -3.80
CA ALA A 113 10.88 10.20 -3.43
C ALA A 113 12.19 9.41 -3.59
N GLN A 114 12.18 8.11 -3.37
CA GLN A 114 13.33 7.24 -3.61
C GLN A 114 13.57 6.95 -5.10
N GLY A 115 12.67 7.37 -5.99
CA GLY A 115 12.79 7.24 -7.44
C GLY A 115 12.76 5.79 -7.93
N VAL A 116 12.08 4.89 -7.20
CA VAL A 116 11.97 3.46 -7.52
C VAL A 116 10.70 3.14 -8.32
N THR A 117 9.82 4.12 -8.53
CA THR A 117 8.54 3.95 -9.19
C THR A 117 8.52 4.52 -10.61
N GLN A 118 7.75 3.89 -11.50
CA GLN A 118 7.39 4.42 -12.81
C GLN A 118 6.03 5.10 -12.72
N ALA A 119 5.94 6.34 -13.22
CA ALA A 119 4.68 7.06 -13.31
C ALA A 119 3.75 6.46 -14.38
N TYR A 120 2.48 6.26 -14.02
CA TYR A 120 1.43 5.86 -14.94
C TYR A 120 0.05 6.23 -14.39
N LYS A 121 -0.71 7.00 -15.16
CA LYS A 121 -2.09 7.38 -14.86
C LYS A 121 -3.05 6.45 -15.60
N PRO A 122 -3.88 5.67 -14.88
CA PRO A 122 -4.86 4.79 -15.53
C PRO A 122 -5.99 5.58 -16.24
N THR A 123 -6.74 4.92 -17.09
CA THR A 123 -7.86 5.53 -17.83
C THR A 123 -8.97 6.05 -16.90
N THR A 124 -9.11 5.50 -15.71
CA THR A 124 -10.06 5.92 -14.66
C THR A 124 -9.51 7.00 -13.73
N TRP A 125 -8.40 7.66 -14.09
CA TRP A 125 -7.68 8.62 -13.25
C TRP A 125 -8.56 9.69 -12.61
N GLU A 126 -9.47 10.28 -13.37
CA GLU A 126 -10.33 11.38 -12.92
C GLU A 126 -11.44 10.92 -11.95
N GLU A 127 -11.67 9.61 -11.84
CA GLU A 127 -12.68 9.02 -10.95
C GLU A 127 -12.08 8.67 -9.57
N ILE A 128 -10.77 8.83 -9.41
CA ILE A 128 -10.04 8.53 -8.18
C ILE A 128 -9.91 9.84 -7.38
N PRO A 129 -10.27 9.84 -6.08
CA PRO A 129 -10.12 11.02 -5.24
C PRO A 129 -8.69 11.56 -5.21
N GLU A 130 -8.54 12.90 -5.16
CA GLU A 130 -7.21 13.54 -5.19
C GLU A 130 -6.28 13.09 -4.06
N TRP A 131 -6.83 12.81 -2.88
CA TRP A 131 -6.04 12.30 -1.75
C TRP A 131 -5.48 10.89 -1.96
N ALA A 132 -6.05 10.13 -2.90
CA ALA A 132 -5.76 8.72 -3.14
C ALA A 132 -4.79 8.47 -4.30
N LYS A 133 -4.15 9.51 -4.81
CA LYS A 133 -3.26 9.40 -5.97
C LYS A 133 -2.12 10.40 -5.91
N ASP A 134 -0.96 10.02 -6.41
CA ASP A 134 0.14 10.96 -6.67
C ASP A 134 -0.14 11.78 -7.92
N LYS A 135 0.07 13.09 -7.89
CA LYS A 135 -0.21 13.99 -9.01
C LYS A 135 0.42 13.56 -10.35
N ASP A 136 1.56 12.88 -10.30
CA ASP A 136 2.31 12.43 -11.47
C ASP A 136 2.03 10.95 -11.82
N GLY A 137 1.31 10.22 -10.95
CA GLY A 137 0.92 8.82 -11.15
C GLY A 137 1.95 7.80 -10.67
N HIS A 138 2.88 8.19 -9.78
CA HIS A 138 3.85 7.27 -9.21
C HIS A 138 3.21 6.21 -8.32
N TRP A 139 2.14 6.56 -7.62
CA TRP A 139 1.32 5.64 -6.84
C TRP A 139 -0.16 6.00 -6.95
N VAL A 140 -1.01 5.02 -6.79
CA VAL A 140 -2.48 5.17 -6.80
C VAL A 140 -3.07 4.14 -5.84
N ILE A 141 -3.92 4.58 -4.91
CA ILE A 141 -4.66 3.66 -4.05
C ILE A 141 -5.59 2.78 -4.90
N GLY A 142 -5.49 1.48 -4.72
CA GLY A 142 -6.33 0.49 -5.39
C GLY A 142 -7.63 0.20 -4.63
N TYR A 143 -7.57 0.21 -3.30
CA TYR A 143 -8.68 -0.09 -2.42
C TYR A 143 -8.43 0.48 -1.02
N THR A 144 -9.48 0.53 -0.20
CA THR A 144 -9.39 1.01 1.18
C THR A 144 -9.86 -0.04 2.18
N GLY A 145 -9.36 0.10 3.41
CA GLY A 145 -9.80 -0.60 4.60
C GLY A 145 -9.89 0.34 5.78
N THR A 146 -10.51 -0.13 6.86
CA THR A 146 -10.61 0.58 8.12
C THR A 146 -10.07 -0.31 9.23
N ILE A 147 -9.27 0.24 10.15
CA ILE A 147 -8.75 -0.55 11.27
C ILE A 147 -9.91 -1.04 12.12
N ALA A 148 -9.92 -2.34 12.36
CA ALA A 148 -10.96 -3.10 13.05
C ALA A 148 -10.34 -3.96 14.15
N PHE A 149 -11.17 -4.40 15.08
CA PHE A 149 -10.86 -5.49 15.98
C PHE A 149 -11.35 -6.80 15.37
N ILE A 150 -10.51 -7.85 15.37
CA ILE A 150 -10.94 -9.24 15.27
C ILE A 150 -10.84 -9.87 16.64
N VAL A 151 -11.96 -10.32 17.19
CA VAL A 151 -12.06 -10.80 18.56
C VAL A 151 -12.42 -12.28 18.59
N ASN A 152 -11.63 -13.08 19.27
CA ASN A 152 -11.93 -14.50 19.51
C ASN A 152 -12.96 -14.63 20.62
N LYS A 153 -14.23 -14.96 20.29
CA LYS A 153 -15.36 -15.09 21.22
C LYS A 153 -15.25 -16.25 22.20
N GLU A 154 -14.39 -17.22 21.92
CA GLU A 154 -14.12 -18.32 22.84
C GLU A 154 -13.24 -17.86 24.00
N LEU A 155 -12.29 -16.94 23.73
CA LEU A 155 -11.32 -16.44 24.71
C LEU A 155 -11.80 -15.15 25.39
N VAL A 156 -12.51 -14.26 24.67
CA VAL A 156 -13.00 -12.98 25.16
C VAL A 156 -14.52 -13.00 25.21
N LYS A 157 -15.09 -13.07 26.43
CA LYS A 157 -16.56 -13.15 26.63
C LYS A 157 -17.22 -11.78 26.54
N ASP A 158 -16.60 -10.75 27.12
CA ASP A 158 -17.07 -9.37 27.06
C ASP A 158 -16.34 -8.68 25.90
N ILE A 159 -16.93 -8.70 24.71
CA ILE A 159 -16.32 -8.19 23.47
C ILE A 159 -16.19 -6.66 23.57
N PRO A 160 -14.95 -6.11 23.54
CA PRO A 160 -14.77 -4.67 23.56
C PRO A 160 -15.20 -4.06 22.22
N THR A 161 -16.08 -3.05 22.26
CA THR A 161 -16.61 -2.36 21.07
C THR A 161 -15.96 -1.00 20.81
N SER A 162 -15.02 -0.61 21.67
CA SER A 162 -14.29 0.66 21.61
C SER A 162 -12.87 0.49 22.13
N TRP A 163 -11.97 1.41 21.77
CA TRP A 163 -10.63 1.46 22.35
C TRP A 163 -10.66 1.65 23.86
N LYS A 164 -11.62 2.44 24.36
CA LYS A 164 -11.80 2.62 25.78
C LYS A 164 -12.13 1.30 26.48
N GLU A 165 -13.12 0.57 25.99
CA GLU A 165 -13.49 -0.73 26.54
C GLU A 165 -12.36 -1.74 26.44
N LEU A 166 -11.61 -1.76 25.32
CA LEU A 166 -10.45 -2.60 25.15
C LEU A 166 -9.36 -2.27 26.19
N GLY A 167 -9.13 -0.98 26.48
CA GLY A 167 -8.21 -0.53 27.52
C GLY A 167 -8.59 -1.00 28.91
N GLU A 168 -9.88 -0.98 29.22
CA GLU A 168 -10.45 -1.38 30.53
C GLU A 168 -10.61 -2.91 30.67
N SER A 169 -10.56 -3.68 29.58
CA SER A 169 -10.70 -5.13 29.57
C SER A 169 -9.44 -5.83 30.06
N SER A 170 -9.53 -7.14 30.30
CA SER A 170 -8.36 -8.02 30.56
C SER A 170 -7.84 -8.71 29.30
N ALA A 171 -8.45 -8.49 28.15
CA ALA A 171 -8.10 -9.15 26.89
C ALA A 171 -6.67 -8.79 26.44
N LYS A 172 -5.98 -9.76 25.91
CA LYS A 172 -4.65 -9.56 25.29
C LYS A 172 -4.80 -9.07 23.87
N VAL A 173 -3.92 -8.14 23.49
CA VAL A 173 -3.98 -7.44 22.21
C VAL A 173 -2.76 -7.77 21.36
N THR A 174 -3.00 -8.09 20.10
CA THR A 174 -1.97 -8.35 19.09
C THR A 174 -2.03 -7.25 18.03
N VAL A 175 -0.90 -6.53 17.85
CA VAL A 175 -0.81 -5.38 16.93
C VAL A 175 0.00 -5.71 15.68
N GLY A 176 1.07 -6.50 15.83
CA GLY A 176 2.03 -6.80 14.77
C GLY A 176 3.24 -5.85 14.76
N ALA A 177 3.95 -5.80 13.64
CA ALA A 177 5.24 -5.12 13.49
C ALA A 177 5.06 -3.62 13.17
N VAL A 178 4.91 -2.79 14.20
CA VAL A 178 4.78 -1.32 14.07
C VAL A 178 6.04 -0.71 13.49
N GLY A 179 5.89 0.21 12.53
CA GLY A 179 6.99 0.85 11.79
C GLY A 179 7.51 0.03 10.59
N ILE A 180 7.02 -1.21 10.42
CA ILE A 180 7.39 -2.11 9.31
C ILE A 180 6.16 -2.45 8.48
N ALA A 181 5.11 -2.98 9.11
CA ALA A 181 3.85 -3.33 8.48
C ALA A 181 2.85 -2.16 8.55
N SER A 182 2.23 -1.82 7.41
CA SER A 182 1.24 -0.74 7.31
C SER A 182 0.06 -0.97 8.26
N GLN A 183 -0.51 -2.17 8.31
CA GLN A 183 -1.63 -2.51 9.20
C GLN A 183 -1.32 -2.20 10.67
N ALA A 184 -0.15 -2.63 11.16
CA ALA A 184 0.26 -2.41 12.54
C ALA A 184 0.50 -0.91 12.84
N THR A 185 1.18 -0.20 11.92
CA THR A 185 1.48 1.22 12.04
C THR A 185 0.18 2.05 12.05
N ASN A 186 -0.75 1.74 11.15
CA ASN A 186 -2.05 2.40 11.07
C ASN A 186 -2.97 2.05 12.25
N SER A 187 -2.79 0.90 12.90
CA SER A 187 -3.50 0.56 14.14
C SER A 187 -3.13 1.50 15.30
N VAL A 188 -1.86 1.92 15.38
CA VAL A 188 -1.43 2.91 16.38
C VAL A 188 -2.06 4.28 16.09
N LEU A 189 -2.14 4.70 14.83
CA LEU A 189 -2.79 5.97 14.47
C LEU A 189 -4.30 5.92 14.72
N ALA A 190 -4.96 4.79 14.44
CA ALA A 190 -6.38 4.60 14.73
C ALA A 190 -6.67 4.74 16.24
N ALA A 191 -5.84 4.14 17.08
CA ALA A 191 -5.91 4.31 18.53
C ALA A 191 -5.67 5.76 18.94
N ALA A 192 -4.70 6.46 18.33
CA ALA A 192 -4.44 7.87 18.62
C ALA A 192 -5.68 8.73 18.36
N PHE A 193 -6.36 8.53 17.23
CA PHE A 193 -7.59 9.27 16.89
C PHE A 193 -8.69 9.10 17.94
N ALA A 194 -8.90 7.88 18.44
CA ALA A 194 -9.89 7.58 19.45
C ALA A 194 -9.52 8.13 20.84
N LEU A 195 -8.22 8.23 21.12
CA LEU A 195 -7.70 8.60 22.44
C LEU A 195 -7.32 10.10 22.55
N GLY A 196 -7.75 10.93 21.58
CA GLY A 196 -7.55 12.38 21.60
C GLY A 196 -6.21 12.85 21.01
N GLY A 197 -5.52 12.00 20.27
CA GLY A 197 -4.37 12.36 19.45
C GLY A 197 -4.75 12.65 17.99
N ASP A 198 -3.74 12.83 17.18
CA ASP A 198 -3.85 13.10 15.75
C ASP A 198 -2.60 12.61 15.00
N GLU A 199 -2.51 12.95 13.71
CA GLU A 199 -1.40 12.58 12.83
C GLU A 199 -0.02 13.06 13.32
N GLY A 200 0.03 14.19 14.02
CA GLY A 200 1.25 14.78 14.58
C GLY A 200 1.50 14.42 16.04
N ASN A 201 0.51 13.82 16.71
CA ASN A 201 0.57 13.46 18.13
C ASN A 201 -0.01 12.08 18.39
N ILE A 202 0.82 11.05 18.28
CA ILE A 202 0.44 9.66 18.56
C ILE A 202 0.70 9.23 20.02
N MET A 203 1.22 10.13 20.88
CA MET A 203 1.57 9.80 22.26
C MET A 203 0.41 9.21 23.08
N PRO A 204 -0.86 9.64 22.90
CA PRO A 204 -1.98 8.97 23.57
C PRO A 204 -2.06 7.46 23.28
N ALA A 205 -1.83 7.04 22.03
CA ALA A 205 -1.79 5.63 21.65
C ALA A 205 -0.53 4.92 22.17
N ILE A 206 0.63 5.55 22.08
CA ILE A 206 1.88 5.01 22.61
C ILE A 206 1.74 4.72 24.11
N ASN A 207 1.20 5.66 24.89
CA ASN A 207 0.94 5.46 26.31
C ASN A 207 -0.07 4.34 26.58
N TYR A 208 -1.12 4.25 25.76
CA TYR A 208 -2.15 3.23 25.85
C TYR A 208 -1.56 1.82 25.64
N PHE A 209 -0.82 1.60 24.56
CA PHE A 209 -0.17 0.32 24.31
C PHE A 209 0.99 0.04 25.30
N GLY A 210 1.70 1.08 25.71
CA GLY A 210 2.71 0.97 26.75
C GLY A 210 2.14 0.47 28.09
N LYS A 211 0.94 0.92 28.45
CA LYS A 211 0.22 0.40 29.65
C LYS A 211 -0.19 -1.05 29.46
N MET A 212 -0.69 -1.45 28.27
CA MET A 212 -1.01 -2.85 27.98
C MET A 212 0.24 -3.75 28.04
N ALA A 213 1.39 -3.23 27.59
CA ALA A 213 2.67 -3.93 27.68
C ALA A 213 3.08 -4.17 29.15
N GLU A 214 3.01 -3.14 30.01
CA GLU A 214 3.27 -3.24 31.45
C GLU A 214 2.33 -4.24 32.15
N ASP A 215 1.07 -4.31 31.71
CA ASP A 215 0.08 -5.23 32.26
C ASP A 215 0.19 -6.66 31.71
N GLY A 216 1.18 -6.94 30.82
CA GLY A 216 1.38 -8.25 30.17
C GLY A 216 0.27 -8.61 29.18
N ARG A 217 -0.44 -7.61 28.65
CA ARG A 217 -1.56 -7.77 27.73
C ARG A 217 -1.20 -7.53 26.26
N LEU A 218 -0.04 -6.96 25.97
CA LEU A 218 0.44 -6.78 24.61
C LEU A 218 1.23 -8.00 24.16
N LEU A 219 0.75 -8.63 23.06
CA LEU A 219 1.42 -9.77 22.43
C LEU A 219 2.20 -9.30 21.21
N LEU A 220 3.37 -9.92 20.96
CA LEU A 220 4.30 -9.52 19.90
C LEU A 220 4.18 -10.35 18.62
N ASN A 221 3.24 -11.31 18.57
CA ASN A 221 2.93 -12.06 17.35
C ASN A 221 2.06 -11.21 16.40
N ASP A 222 1.93 -11.67 15.15
CA ASP A 222 1.09 -11.01 14.16
C ASP A 222 -0.35 -11.54 14.21
N PRO A 223 -1.38 -10.69 14.02
CA PRO A 223 -2.78 -11.09 13.96
C PRO A 223 -3.11 -11.68 12.57
N MET A 224 -2.50 -12.82 12.24
CA MET A 224 -2.66 -13.53 10.98
C MET A 224 -3.39 -14.87 11.17
N ILE A 225 -3.89 -15.44 10.07
CA ILE A 225 -4.72 -16.67 10.08
C ILE A 225 -4.11 -17.76 10.96
N ALA A 226 -2.82 -18.06 10.79
CA ALA A 226 -2.18 -19.14 11.53
C ALA A 226 -2.19 -18.96 13.06
N ASN A 227 -2.06 -17.73 13.55
CA ASN A 227 -2.08 -17.42 14.98
C ASN A 227 -3.51 -17.35 15.53
N LEU A 228 -4.47 -16.91 14.69
CA LEU A 228 -5.90 -16.93 15.01
C LEU A 228 -6.44 -18.35 15.13
N GLU A 229 -6.10 -19.25 14.19
CA GLU A 229 -6.49 -20.66 14.21
C GLU A 229 -6.01 -21.39 15.46
N LYS A 230 -4.76 -21.11 15.87
CA LYS A 230 -4.16 -21.70 17.10
C LYS A 230 -4.74 -21.13 18.39
N GLY A 231 -5.54 -20.06 18.33
CA GLY A 231 -6.04 -19.37 19.51
C GLY A 231 -4.96 -18.55 20.25
N GLU A 232 -3.92 -18.13 19.54
CA GLU A 232 -2.82 -17.28 20.08
C GLU A 232 -3.19 -15.79 20.07
N VAL A 233 -4.32 -15.42 19.47
CA VAL A 233 -4.84 -14.04 19.36
C VAL A 233 -6.19 -13.96 20.06
N GLU A 234 -6.29 -13.14 21.11
CA GLU A 234 -7.55 -12.82 21.77
C GLU A 234 -8.26 -11.66 21.06
N VAL A 235 -7.56 -10.51 20.91
CA VAL A 235 -7.99 -9.36 20.10
C VAL A 235 -6.86 -8.98 19.16
N GLY A 236 -7.09 -9.08 17.87
CA GLY A 236 -6.16 -8.64 16.82
C GLY A 236 -6.57 -7.28 16.26
N LEU A 237 -5.60 -6.41 16.00
CA LEU A 237 -5.83 -5.15 15.30
C LEU A 237 -5.51 -5.36 13.81
N VAL A 238 -6.52 -5.28 12.97
CA VAL A 238 -6.44 -5.64 11.55
C VAL A 238 -7.22 -4.64 10.68
N TRP A 239 -6.97 -4.64 9.39
CA TRP A 239 -7.91 -4.05 8.46
C TRP A 239 -9.23 -4.84 8.47
N ASP A 240 -10.36 -4.16 8.32
CA ASP A 240 -11.69 -4.78 8.30
C ASP A 240 -11.81 -5.89 7.25
N PHE A 241 -11.26 -5.67 6.06
CA PHE A 241 -11.25 -6.68 5.00
C PHE A 241 -10.44 -7.93 5.39
N ASN A 242 -9.30 -7.77 6.07
CA ASN A 242 -8.54 -8.90 6.60
C ASN A 242 -9.29 -9.61 7.72
N GLY A 243 -9.85 -8.85 8.66
CA GLY A 243 -10.63 -9.40 9.75
C GLY A 243 -11.80 -10.26 9.26
N LEU A 244 -12.56 -9.74 8.30
CA LEU A 244 -13.68 -10.45 7.67
C LEU A 244 -13.23 -11.69 6.92
N ASN A 245 -12.15 -11.57 6.14
CA ASN A 245 -11.59 -12.69 5.40
C ASN A 245 -11.08 -13.79 6.33
N TYR A 246 -10.31 -13.44 7.36
CA TYR A 246 -9.79 -14.40 8.35
C TYR A 246 -10.90 -15.09 9.11
N ARG A 247 -11.91 -14.32 9.57
CA ARG A 247 -13.11 -14.87 10.21
C ARG A 247 -13.79 -15.91 9.33
N ASP A 248 -14.06 -15.57 8.07
CA ASP A 248 -14.82 -16.41 7.17
C ASP A 248 -14.02 -17.63 6.67
N GLN A 249 -12.68 -17.56 6.65
CA GLN A 249 -11.80 -18.69 6.35
C GLN A 249 -11.66 -19.68 7.52
N ILE A 250 -11.62 -19.17 8.75
CA ILE A 250 -11.40 -20.01 9.94
C ILE A 250 -12.74 -20.53 10.47
N ASP A 251 -13.52 -19.65 11.05
CA ASP A 251 -14.85 -19.95 11.63
C ASP A 251 -15.59 -18.65 11.93
N ARG A 252 -16.67 -18.40 11.20
CA ARG A 252 -17.52 -17.23 11.34
C ARG A 252 -18.15 -17.10 12.73
N ASP A 253 -18.45 -18.21 13.36
CA ASP A 253 -19.08 -18.21 14.67
C ASP A 253 -18.08 -18.00 15.81
N LYS A 254 -16.80 -18.26 15.57
CA LYS A 254 -15.73 -18.11 16.54
C LYS A 254 -15.23 -16.68 16.67
N PHE A 255 -15.26 -15.89 15.61
CA PHE A 255 -14.72 -14.53 15.61
C PHE A 255 -15.78 -13.48 15.41
N GLU A 256 -15.61 -12.33 16.08
CA GLU A 256 -16.30 -11.08 15.80
C GLU A 256 -15.36 -10.11 15.14
N VAL A 257 -15.83 -9.38 14.12
CA VAL A 257 -15.08 -8.30 13.48
C VAL A 257 -15.88 -7.02 13.57
N LEU A 258 -15.30 -5.98 14.13
CA LEU A 258 -15.98 -4.71 14.34
C LEU A 258 -15.04 -3.50 14.23
N ILE A 259 -15.59 -2.37 13.79
CA ILE A 259 -14.89 -1.08 13.83
C ILE A 259 -15.10 -0.45 15.22
N PRO A 260 -14.03 -0.04 15.92
CA PRO A 260 -14.17 0.62 17.23
C PRO A 260 -15.08 1.85 17.16
N SER A 261 -16.07 1.90 18.06
CA SER A 261 -17.15 2.91 18.02
C SER A 261 -16.71 4.32 18.41
N ASP A 262 -15.59 4.46 19.10
CA ASP A 262 -15.01 5.73 19.56
C ASP A 262 -14.02 6.36 18.58
N GLY A 263 -13.69 5.67 17.51
CA GLY A 263 -12.85 6.19 16.42
C GLY A 263 -12.00 5.13 15.74
N SER A 264 -11.69 5.35 14.48
CA SER A 264 -10.76 4.51 13.73
C SER A 264 -10.16 5.26 12.54
N LEU A 265 -9.19 4.63 11.88
CA LEU A 265 -8.55 5.12 10.67
C LEU A 265 -9.04 4.34 9.45
N THR A 266 -9.48 5.08 8.44
CA THR A 266 -9.63 4.56 7.07
C THR A 266 -8.40 4.94 6.26
N SER A 267 -7.74 3.97 5.65
CA SER A 267 -6.60 4.17 4.76
C SER A 267 -6.68 3.14 3.62
N GLY A 268 -5.61 2.96 2.87
CA GLY A 268 -5.62 2.04 1.74
C GLY A 268 -4.24 1.60 1.33
N TYR A 269 -4.24 0.76 0.32
CA TYR A 269 -3.03 0.27 -0.32
C TYR A 269 -2.90 0.85 -1.72
N ALA A 270 -1.70 1.29 -2.03
CA ALA A 270 -1.38 1.94 -3.29
C ALA A 270 -0.55 1.03 -4.17
N THR A 271 -0.99 0.83 -5.40
CA THR A 271 -0.17 0.17 -6.40
C THR A 271 0.99 1.07 -6.80
N ILE A 272 2.20 0.50 -6.84
CA ILE A 272 3.41 1.11 -7.38
C ILE A 272 3.96 0.25 -8.52
N ILE A 273 4.28 0.85 -9.66
CA ILE A 273 4.96 0.16 -10.76
C ILE A 273 6.46 0.34 -10.58
N ASN A 274 7.20 -0.76 -10.56
CA ASN A 274 8.65 -0.72 -10.44
C ASN A 274 9.27 0.02 -11.63
N LYS A 275 10.11 1.00 -11.37
CA LYS A 275 10.84 1.75 -12.41
C LYS A 275 11.65 0.84 -13.34
N TYR A 276 12.11 -0.27 -12.83
CA TYR A 276 12.97 -1.24 -13.50
C TYR A 276 12.21 -2.50 -13.92
N ALA A 277 10.85 -2.44 -13.91
CA ALA A 277 10.00 -3.57 -14.30
C ALA A 277 10.46 -4.24 -15.60
N LYS A 278 10.51 -5.56 -15.61
CA LYS A 278 10.81 -6.35 -16.83
C LYS A 278 9.59 -6.42 -17.74
N HIS A 279 8.39 -6.32 -17.15
CA HIS A 279 7.11 -6.37 -17.83
C HIS A 279 6.30 -5.08 -17.55
N PRO A 280 6.82 -3.89 -18.00
CA PRO A 280 6.24 -2.59 -17.62
C PRO A 280 4.83 -2.36 -18.19
N ASN A 281 4.49 -2.98 -19.32
CA ASN A 281 3.15 -2.84 -19.88
C ASN A 281 2.16 -3.80 -19.19
N ALA A 282 2.60 -4.98 -18.79
CA ALA A 282 1.81 -5.89 -17.96
C ALA A 282 1.51 -5.25 -16.59
N ALA A 283 2.49 -4.57 -15.96
CA ALA A 283 2.27 -3.83 -14.72
C ALA A 283 1.27 -2.67 -14.89
N LYS A 284 1.34 -1.91 -16.01
CA LYS A 284 0.35 -0.86 -16.32
C LYS A 284 -1.04 -1.44 -16.54
N LEU A 285 -1.14 -2.53 -17.31
CA LEU A 285 -2.41 -3.22 -17.57
C LEU A 285 -3.00 -3.79 -16.28
N THR A 286 -2.17 -4.30 -15.37
CA THR A 286 -2.60 -4.73 -14.05
C THR A 286 -3.20 -3.58 -13.24
N ARG A 287 -2.56 -2.39 -13.22
CA ARG A 287 -3.12 -1.19 -12.57
C ARG A 287 -4.44 -0.75 -13.21
N GLU A 288 -4.57 -0.82 -14.54
CA GLU A 288 -5.83 -0.56 -15.24
C GLU A 288 -6.93 -1.52 -14.79
N PHE A 289 -6.62 -2.82 -14.70
CA PHE A 289 -7.58 -3.82 -14.26
C PHE A 289 -8.01 -3.61 -12.80
N ILE A 290 -7.06 -3.42 -11.89
CA ILE A 290 -7.33 -3.15 -10.46
C ILE A 290 -8.31 -1.97 -10.29
N LEU A 291 -8.16 -0.93 -11.10
CA LEU A 291 -8.96 0.29 -11.04
C LEU A 291 -10.17 0.30 -12.00
N SER A 292 -10.42 -0.77 -12.74
CA SER A 292 -11.65 -0.96 -13.51
C SER A 292 -12.83 -1.31 -12.60
N ASP A 293 -14.07 -1.23 -13.10
CA ASP A 293 -15.26 -1.66 -12.33
C ASP A 293 -15.14 -3.12 -11.91
N GLU A 294 -14.71 -3.99 -12.82
CA GLU A 294 -14.50 -5.41 -12.59
C GLU A 294 -13.46 -5.66 -11.49
N GLY A 295 -12.31 -4.99 -11.55
CA GLY A 295 -11.26 -5.12 -10.54
C GLY A 295 -11.69 -4.59 -9.17
N GLN A 296 -12.41 -3.47 -9.12
CA GLN A 296 -12.93 -2.90 -7.89
C GLN A 296 -14.00 -3.79 -7.24
N ILE A 297 -14.87 -4.42 -8.04
CA ILE A 297 -15.86 -5.41 -7.55
C ILE A 297 -15.13 -6.65 -7.02
N ASN A 298 -14.13 -7.14 -7.74
CA ASN A 298 -13.34 -8.28 -7.35
C ASN A 298 -12.61 -8.08 -6.00
N LEU A 299 -12.01 -6.89 -5.80
CA LEU A 299 -11.43 -6.52 -4.51
C LEU A 299 -12.48 -6.46 -3.40
N ALA A 300 -13.70 -5.99 -3.73
CA ALA A 300 -14.81 -5.94 -2.77
C ALA A 300 -15.38 -7.33 -2.44
N GLU A 301 -15.27 -8.32 -3.31
CA GLU A 301 -15.54 -9.73 -2.99
C GLU A 301 -14.60 -10.25 -1.91
N GLY A 302 -13.38 -9.69 -1.81
CA GLY A 302 -12.43 -9.88 -0.74
C GLY A 302 -12.58 -8.89 0.42
N TYR A 303 -13.75 -8.27 0.56
CA TYR A 303 -14.15 -7.33 1.61
C TYR A 303 -13.50 -5.94 1.57
N ALA A 304 -12.56 -5.68 0.64
CA ALA A 304 -11.93 -4.37 0.49
C ALA A 304 -12.90 -3.36 -0.14
N LYS A 305 -12.87 -2.11 0.33
CA LYS A 305 -13.74 -1.07 -0.22
C LYS A 305 -13.14 -0.45 -1.48
N PRO A 306 -13.93 -0.30 -2.56
CA PRO A 306 -13.51 0.41 -3.76
C PRO A 306 -13.00 1.82 -3.44
N ILE A 307 -11.92 2.23 -4.11
CA ILE A 307 -11.46 3.61 -4.04
C ILE A 307 -12.27 4.52 -4.96
N ARG A 308 -12.77 4.00 -6.07
CA ARG A 308 -13.63 4.73 -6.98
C ARG A 308 -15.06 4.76 -6.43
N THR A 309 -15.59 5.96 -6.20
CA THR A 309 -16.89 6.17 -5.54
C THR A 309 -18.10 5.89 -6.45
N ASN A 310 -17.89 5.79 -7.75
CA ASN A 310 -18.92 5.52 -8.77
C ASN A 310 -19.11 4.03 -9.08
N VAL A 311 -18.33 3.14 -8.48
CA VAL A 311 -18.48 1.69 -8.66
C VAL A 311 -19.73 1.19 -7.94
N VAL A 312 -20.60 0.50 -8.68
CA VAL A 312 -21.83 -0.10 -8.14
C VAL A 312 -21.55 -1.55 -7.77
N LEU A 313 -21.46 -1.82 -6.45
CA LEU A 313 -21.27 -3.18 -5.96
C LEU A 313 -22.55 -3.99 -6.11
N PRO A 314 -22.46 -5.28 -6.48
CA PRO A 314 -23.55 -6.25 -6.39
C PRO A 314 -24.10 -6.37 -4.95
N GLU A 315 -25.37 -6.67 -4.79
CA GLU A 315 -26.02 -6.73 -3.47
C GLU A 315 -25.46 -7.84 -2.57
N ASP A 316 -25.08 -8.96 -3.14
CA ASP A 316 -24.43 -10.07 -2.42
C ASP A 316 -23.01 -9.71 -1.94
N VAL A 317 -22.29 -8.86 -2.68
CA VAL A 317 -20.98 -8.32 -2.26
C VAL A 317 -21.18 -7.32 -1.12
N LYS A 318 -22.14 -6.40 -1.25
CA LYS A 318 -22.46 -5.42 -0.19
C LYS A 318 -22.83 -6.11 1.12
N ALA A 319 -23.60 -7.21 1.04
CA ALA A 319 -24.07 -7.95 2.21
C ALA A 319 -22.96 -8.63 3.02
N LYS A 320 -21.77 -8.78 2.45
CA LYS A 320 -20.60 -9.34 3.14
C LYS A 320 -19.85 -8.30 3.98
N LEU A 321 -19.96 -7.03 3.64
CA LEU A 321 -19.24 -5.94 4.30
C LEU A 321 -19.86 -5.61 5.67
N LEU A 322 -19.09 -4.98 6.54
CA LEU A 322 -19.64 -4.46 7.81
C LEU A 322 -20.67 -3.37 7.53
N PRO A 323 -21.71 -3.23 8.39
CA PRO A 323 -22.72 -2.18 8.26
C PRO A 323 -22.09 -0.79 8.23
N ASN A 324 -22.56 0.09 7.33
CA ASN A 324 -22.05 1.44 7.17
C ASN A 324 -22.06 2.28 8.47
N GLU A 325 -22.98 1.98 9.38
CA GLU A 325 -23.08 2.66 10.67
C GLU A 325 -21.81 2.49 11.52
N GLN A 326 -21.09 1.39 11.40
CA GLN A 326 -19.84 1.17 12.13
C GLN A 326 -18.71 2.11 11.69
N TYR A 327 -18.76 2.65 10.47
CA TYR A 327 -17.71 3.50 9.91
C TYR A 327 -17.87 4.99 10.23
N LYS A 328 -18.95 5.39 10.91
CA LYS A 328 -19.30 6.81 11.12
C LYS A 328 -18.23 7.63 11.84
N ASN A 329 -17.45 7.00 12.72
CA ASN A 329 -16.39 7.64 13.49
C ASN A 329 -14.99 7.30 12.96
N ALA A 330 -14.90 6.58 11.84
CA ALA A 330 -13.65 6.35 11.14
C ALA A 330 -13.35 7.54 10.20
N ARG A 331 -12.08 7.92 10.09
CA ARG A 331 -11.67 9.00 9.20
C ARG A 331 -10.34 8.70 8.50
N PRO A 332 -10.10 9.26 7.32
CA PRO A 332 -8.78 9.22 6.69
C PRO A 332 -7.80 10.16 7.41
N VAL A 333 -6.52 10.03 7.07
CA VAL A 333 -5.48 11.02 7.39
C VAL A 333 -5.90 12.37 6.79
N LYS A 334 -5.86 13.43 7.60
CA LYS A 334 -6.15 14.81 7.19
C LYS A 334 -4.89 15.62 6.98
N ASP A 335 -3.90 15.47 7.88
CA ASP A 335 -2.58 16.10 7.77
C ASP A 335 -1.55 15.06 7.36
N PHE A 336 -1.39 14.93 6.04
CA PHE A 336 -0.49 13.94 5.47
C PHE A 336 0.99 14.24 5.78
N GLU A 337 1.39 15.51 5.83
CA GLU A 337 2.77 15.89 6.15
C GLU A 337 3.12 15.59 7.61
N ALA A 338 2.16 15.85 8.52
CA ALA A 338 2.34 15.46 9.92
C ALA A 338 2.44 13.94 10.06
N TRP A 339 1.55 13.17 9.39
CA TRP A 339 1.60 11.71 9.44
C TRP A 339 2.88 11.14 8.85
N LYS A 340 3.33 11.64 7.72
CA LYS A 340 4.60 11.24 7.11
C LYS A 340 5.76 11.39 8.09
N LYS A 341 5.88 12.56 8.72
CA LYS A 341 6.93 12.81 9.71
C LYS A 341 6.84 11.89 10.93
N THR A 342 5.62 11.62 11.40
CA THR A 342 5.37 10.75 12.55
C THR A 342 5.69 9.29 12.22
N SER A 343 5.24 8.81 11.06
CA SER A 343 5.44 7.42 10.63
C SER A 343 6.90 7.06 10.37
N GLU A 344 7.74 8.03 9.97
CA GLU A 344 9.19 7.83 9.82
C GLU A 344 9.90 7.45 11.14
N ASN A 345 9.35 7.86 12.28
CA ASN A 345 9.97 7.66 13.62
C ASN A 345 9.17 6.70 14.51
N ILE A 346 7.99 6.24 14.07
CA ILE A 346 7.07 5.47 14.90
C ILE A 346 7.69 4.14 15.37
N GLY A 347 8.49 3.50 14.53
CA GLY A 347 9.14 2.23 14.85
C GLY A 347 10.12 2.37 16.02
N GLU A 348 10.96 3.41 16.04
CA GLU A 348 11.89 3.70 17.12
C GLU A 348 11.12 4.02 18.41
N LEU A 349 10.15 4.94 18.33
CA LEU A 349 9.31 5.31 19.47
C LEU A 349 8.56 4.10 20.06
N TRP A 350 8.07 3.20 19.21
CA TRP A 350 7.42 1.96 19.64
C TRP A 350 8.37 1.03 20.38
N GLN A 351 9.60 0.89 19.94
CA GLN A 351 10.62 0.07 20.62
C GLN A 351 10.94 0.65 22.00
N GLU A 352 11.14 1.96 22.09
CA GLU A 352 11.56 2.63 23.33
C GLU A 352 10.44 2.70 24.37
N GLU A 353 9.21 3.00 23.97
CA GLU A 353 8.13 3.33 24.89
C GLU A 353 7.13 2.17 25.12
N VAL A 354 7.10 1.17 24.22
CA VAL A 354 6.15 0.07 24.32
C VAL A 354 6.86 -1.28 24.47
N ILE A 355 7.71 -1.67 23.50
CA ILE A 355 8.35 -3.01 23.52
C ILE A 355 9.25 -3.19 24.73
N TYR A 356 9.99 -2.15 25.12
CA TYR A 356 10.83 -2.18 26.33
C TYR A 356 10.04 -2.55 27.60
N LYS A 357 8.74 -2.27 27.66
CA LYS A 357 7.87 -2.56 28.80
C LYS A 357 7.34 -4.01 28.82
N VAL A 358 7.24 -4.67 27.66
CA VAL A 358 6.84 -6.09 27.58
C VAL A 358 7.83 -7.00 28.32
N ASN A 359 9.10 -6.60 28.35
CA ASN A 359 10.20 -7.41 28.89
C ASN A 359 10.56 -7.07 30.34
N LYS A 360 9.77 -6.26 31.03
CA LYS A 360 9.93 -5.94 32.45
C LYS A 360 8.99 -6.75 33.33
#